data_b7cf035b901e5cae8988779dfafbae59
#
_entry.id   b7cf035b901e5cae8988779dfafbae59
#
_cell.length_a   1.000
_cell.length_b   1.000
_cell.length_c   1.000
_cell.angle_alpha   90.00
_cell.angle_beta   90.00
_cell.angle_gamma   90.00
#
_symmetry.space_group_name_H-M   'P 1'
#
loop_
_entity.id
_entity.type
_entity.pdbx_description
1 polymer ?
#
loop_
_entity_poly.entity_id
_entity_poly.type
_entity_poly.pdbx_seq_one_letter_code
_entity_poly.pdbx_strand_id
1 'polypeptide(L)'
;VAELLSAPGRTQIRRGGAIVGLPGDLTVDAPGWSGLRRLTAVSGGHTLSLLFDDVDPYRGLYGPRRPDRVGSAELRSWQEGLEEAWSLVCRHLPQQAGAMGTVLDVLVPVPAPSPFQVSSASSGDAFGGIVMSCPGDPAEFAATLAHEFQHIMLGSLLHLVSLHDNDPEARFYAPWRDDPRPVGGLFQGVYAFFGVTRFWRAVYHAQDEATRRAAAFEFARWRAATFRALGALADAPFLTAVGRRFLEHIREEMKPWLAEPVPEDIAAAAKKVTSDHRVAWLLHHTRPDDRTVTEISDLWQRGADRPGAGSTGLGGRPASGHSGLPADVLVPDAGASWARTRADLIRCRVVPSRTPHPADCAELETGAGTADRAFAVSDHVRAWHAYRAEIRSSASPAASWAGFALAWASLGTQPGSELLLRRPALVREVHRRLRSLGHRPEPDSLAAWIAERWPLAASVQD
;
A
#
# COMPACT_ATOMS: atom_id res chain seq x y z
N VAL A 1 -22.62 -35.79 10.78
CA VAL A 1 -21.93 -35.79 12.07
C VAL A 1 -20.75 -36.73 11.94
N ALA A 2 -19.57 -36.35 12.42
CA ALA A 2 -18.43 -37.23 12.60
C ALA A 2 -18.31 -37.57 14.09
N GLU A 3 -17.88 -38.80 14.39
CA GLU A 3 -17.69 -39.30 15.75
C GLU A 3 -16.18 -39.48 15.99
N LEU A 4 -15.68 -38.98 17.13
CA LEU A 4 -14.33 -39.27 17.61
C LEU A 4 -14.40 -40.46 18.55
N LEU A 5 -13.70 -41.53 18.21
CA LEU A 5 -13.60 -42.74 19.00
C LEU A 5 -12.18 -42.83 19.56
N SER A 6 -12.04 -42.86 20.90
CA SER A 6 -10.75 -42.96 21.57
C SER A 6 -10.72 -44.19 22.45
N ALA A 7 -9.63 -44.97 22.32
CA ALA A 7 -9.27 -46.11 23.14
C ALA A 7 -7.77 -46.03 23.47
N PRO A 8 -7.28 -46.73 24.49
CA PRO A 8 -5.86 -46.71 24.79
C PRO A 8 -4.97 -47.05 23.57
N GLY A 9 -4.12 -46.09 23.20
CA GLY A 9 -3.21 -46.21 22.05
C GLY A 9 -3.85 -46.09 20.66
N ARG A 10 -5.15 -45.79 20.55
CA ARG A 10 -5.83 -45.68 19.26
C ARG A 10 -6.94 -44.62 19.27
N THR A 11 -6.80 -43.60 18.43
CA THR A 11 -7.85 -42.60 18.20
C THR A 11 -8.30 -42.67 16.74
N GLN A 12 -9.61 -42.59 16.48
CA GLN A 12 -10.20 -42.71 15.16
C GLN A 12 -11.33 -41.69 14.95
N ILE A 13 -11.49 -41.26 13.74
CA ILE A 13 -12.67 -40.48 13.29
C ILE A 13 -13.53 -41.40 12.43
N ARG A 14 -14.85 -41.47 12.75
CA ARG A 14 -15.85 -42.18 11.98
C ARG A 14 -16.83 -41.20 11.37
N ARG A 15 -17.08 -41.32 10.06
CA ARG A 15 -18.13 -40.57 9.39
C ARG A 15 -18.81 -41.45 8.35
N GLY A 16 -20.09 -41.73 8.56
CA GLY A 16 -20.81 -42.74 7.75
C GLY A 16 -20.13 -44.10 7.82
N GLY A 17 -19.80 -44.73 6.72
CA GLY A 17 -19.07 -45.99 6.68
C GLY A 17 -17.52 -45.84 6.68
N ALA A 18 -17.00 -44.62 6.65
CA ALA A 18 -15.57 -44.38 6.63
C ALA A 18 -14.98 -44.25 8.05
N ILE A 19 -13.84 -44.90 8.28
CA ILE A 19 -13.07 -44.82 9.52
C ILE A 19 -11.64 -44.39 9.19
N VAL A 20 -11.14 -43.35 9.83
CA VAL A 20 -9.77 -42.85 9.71
C VAL A 20 -9.09 -42.97 11.03
N GLY A 21 -7.96 -43.72 11.09
CA GLY A 21 -7.08 -43.76 12.27
C GLY A 21 -6.25 -42.48 12.34
N LEU A 22 -6.21 -41.85 13.51
CA LEU A 22 -5.35 -40.72 13.73
C LEU A 22 -3.93 -41.16 14.10
N PRO A 23 -2.89 -40.56 13.51
CA PRO A 23 -1.52 -40.82 13.94
C PRO A 23 -1.27 -40.26 15.36
N GLY A 24 -0.25 -40.79 16.06
CA GLY A 24 0.13 -40.29 17.37
C GLY A 24 0.62 -38.85 17.34
N ASP A 25 1.25 -38.46 16.24
CA ASP A 25 1.58 -37.08 15.92
C ASP A 25 0.65 -36.56 14.80
N LEU A 26 -0.23 -35.64 15.15
CA LEU A 26 -1.23 -35.08 14.23
C LEU A 26 -0.65 -34.16 13.16
N THR A 27 0.64 -33.83 13.27
CA THR A 27 1.34 -32.96 12.29
C THR A 27 1.90 -33.74 11.10
N VAL A 28 1.88 -35.07 11.16
CA VAL A 28 2.34 -35.94 10.08
C VAL A 28 1.17 -36.52 9.26
N ASP A 29 1.43 -36.76 7.99
CA ASP A 29 0.43 -37.40 7.10
C ASP A 29 0.30 -38.90 7.41
N ALA A 30 -0.92 -39.41 7.40
CA ALA A 30 -1.24 -40.82 7.53
C ALA A 30 -2.40 -41.19 6.58
N PRO A 31 -2.67 -42.48 6.34
CA PRO A 31 -3.78 -42.89 5.48
C PRO A 31 -5.12 -42.30 5.88
N GLY A 32 -5.66 -41.42 5.02
CA GLY A 32 -6.91 -40.70 5.31
C GLY A 32 -6.78 -39.46 6.21
N TRP A 33 -5.59 -39.15 6.70
CA TRP A 33 -5.29 -38.01 7.53
C TRP A 33 -4.21 -37.12 6.89
N SER A 34 -4.52 -35.86 6.71
CA SER A 34 -3.54 -34.83 6.29
C SER A 34 -3.15 -33.98 7.49
N GLY A 35 -1.93 -34.16 8.00
CA GLY A 35 -1.42 -33.43 9.17
C GLY A 35 -1.13 -31.97 8.86
N LEU A 36 -1.33 -31.08 9.83
CA LEU A 36 -0.82 -29.71 9.73
C LEU A 36 0.69 -29.73 10.02
N ARG A 37 1.47 -29.56 8.97
CA ARG A 37 2.94 -29.52 9.09
C ARG A 37 3.39 -28.34 9.95
N ARG A 38 4.54 -28.45 10.54
CA ARG A 38 5.08 -27.43 11.45
C ARG A 38 6.33 -26.81 10.84
N LEU A 39 6.38 -25.48 10.81
CA LEU A 39 7.57 -24.70 10.54
C LEU A 39 8.12 -24.18 11.86
N THR A 40 9.42 -24.29 12.08
CA THR A 40 10.03 -23.88 13.35
C THR A 40 11.34 -23.13 13.08
N ALA A 41 11.48 -21.95 13.69
CA ALA A 41 12.69 -21.15 13.63
C ALA A 41 13.17 -20.80 15.05
N VAL A 42 14.47 -20.90 15.29
CA VAL A 42 15.08 -20.60 16.59
C VAL A 42 16.21 -19.59 16.39
N SER A 43 16.16 -18.47 17.11
CA SER A 43 17.19 -17.45 17.07
C SER A 43 17.16 -16.59 18.35
N GLY A 44 18.32 -16.15 18.83
CA GLY A 44 18.42 -15.22 19.96
C GLY A 44 17.76 -15.72 21.26
N GLY A 45 17.64 -17.01 21.46
CA GLY A 45 16.93 -17.60 22.60
C GLY A 45 15.41 -17.64 22.46
N HIS A 46 14.85 -17.22 21.33
CA HIS A 46 13.41 -17.24 21.04
C HIS A 46 13.09 -18.29 19.98
N THR A 47 11.94 -18.94 20.14
CA THR A 47 11.41 -19.92 19.19
C THR A 47 10.12 -19.40 18.59
N LEU A 48 9.99 -19.46 17.25
CA LEU A 48 8.73 -19.29 16.52
C LEU A 48 8.36 -20.65 15.95
N SER A 49 7.14 -21.12 16.22
CA SER A 49 6.68 -22.44 15.80
C SER A 49 5.25 -22.31 15.25
N LEU A 50 5.11 -22.42 13.93
CA LEU A 50 3.85 -22.19 13.22
C LEU A 50 3.30 -23.50 12.65
N LEU A 51 2.02 -23.77 12.85
CA LEU A 51 1.30 -24.77 12.08
C LEU A 51 1.11 -24.23 10.66
N PHE A 52 1.52 -25.02 9.67
CA PHE A 52 1.41 -24.65 8.27
C PHE A 52 0.12 -25.25 7.68
N ASP A 53 -0.91 -24.42 7.57
CA ASP A 53 -2.24 -24.85 7.17
C ASP A 53 -2.48 -24.65 5.68
N ASP A 54 -2.22 -25.68 4.91
CA ASP A 54 -2.49 -25.79 3.48
C ASP A 54 -3.69 -26.70 3.15
N VAL A 55 -4.38 -27.24 4.16
CA VAL A 55 -5.41 -28.28 3.97
C VAL A 55 -6.79 -27.93 4.49
N ASP A 56 -6.94 -27.09 5.52
CA ASP A 56 -8.27 -26.72 6.03
C ASP A 56 -9.07 -25.97 4.94
N PRO A 57 -10.29 -26.45 4.59
CA PRO A 57 -11.13 -25.74 3.62
C PRO A 57 -11.53 -24.33 4.05
N TYR A 58 -11.57 -24.04 5.33
CA TYR A 58 -11.94 -22.72 5.89
C TYR A 58 -10.77 -21.84 6.30
N ARG A 59 -9.52 -22.24 5.96
CA ARG A 59 -8.31 -21.45 6.24
C ARG A 59 -8.25 -20.08 5.59
N GLY A 60 -9.07 -19.84 4.55
CA GLY A 60 -9.08 -18.58 3.82
C GLY A 60 -10.03 -17.56 4.42
N LEU A 61 -9.63 -16.29 4.46
CA LEU A 61 -10.46 -15.18 4.97
C LEU A 61 -11.66 -14.84 4.07
N TYR A 62 -11.67 -15.31 2.82
CA TYR A 62 -12.66 -14.93 1.79
C TYR A 62 -13.55 -16.10 1.35
N GLY A 63 -13.66 -17.12 2.18
CA GLY A 63 -14.50 -18.30 1.93
C GLY A 63 -13.73 -19.61 1.79
N PRO A 64 -14.44 -20.73 1.61
CA PRO A 64 -13.84 -22.05 1.58
C PRO A 64 -12.94 -22.23 0.35
N ARG A 65 -11.79 -22.86 0.56
CA ARG A 65 -10.83 -23.25 -0.46
C ARG A 65 -10.66 -24.76 -0.49
N ARG A 66 -10.38 -25.32 -1.66
CA ARG A 66 -10.00 -26.74 -1.74
C ARG A 66 -8.67 -26.92 -1.00
N PRO A 67 -8.50 -28.07 -0.30
CA PRO A 67 -7.19 -28.48 0.18
C PRO A 67 -6.19 -28.48 -1.00
N ASP A 68 -5.06 -27.82 -0.80
CA ASP A 68 -4.01 -27.73 -1.82
C ASP A 68 -2.67 -27.93 -1.13
N ARG A 69 -2.20 -29.18 -1.13
CA ARG A 69 -1.01 -29.58 -0.40
C ARG A 69 0.24 -29.01 -1.05
N VAL A 70 0.86 -28.08 -0.37
CA VAL A 70 2.14 -27.47 -0.79
C VAL A 70 3.21 -28.55 -0.95
N GLY A 71 3.92 -28.53 -2.09
CA GLY A 71 4.96 -29.49 -2.41
C GLY A 71 6.18 -29.37 -1.49
N SER A 72 6.97 -30.45 -1.38
CA SER A 72 8.12 -30.50 -0.46
C SER A 72 9.19 -29.44 -0.77
N ALA A 73 9.37 -29.07 -2.04
CA ALA A 73 10.35 -28.04 -2.43
C ALA A 73 9.90 -26.65 -1.93
N GLU A 74 8.64 -26.31 -2.15
CA GLU A 74 8.07 -25.05 -1.71
C GLU A 74 8.01 -24.98 -0.17
N LEU A 75 7.66 -26.08 0.51
CA LEU A 75 7.68 -26.14 1.96
C LEU A 75 9.09 -25.88 2.53
N ARG A 76 10.13 -26.38 1.88
CA ARG A 76 11.52 -26.05 2.27
C ARG A 76 11.84 -24.58 2.11
N SER A 77 11.40 -23.96 1.00
CA SER A 77 11.57 -22.51 0.82
C SER A 77 10.87 -21.69 1.90
N TRP A 78 9.68 -22.12 2.34
CA TRP A 78 8.99 -21.51 3.48
C TRP A 78 9.77 -21.67 4.79
N GLN A 79 10.34 -22.86 5.05
CA GLN A 79 11.13 -23.13 6.26
C GLN A 79 12.42 -22.28 6.27
N GLU A 80 13.19 -22.30 5.19
CA GLU A 80 14.43 -21.54 5.04
C GLU A 80 14.16 -20.01 5.16
N GLY A 81 13.13 -19.52 4.46
CA GLY A 81 12.74 -18.11 4.54
C GLY A 81 12.29 -17.70 5.95
N LEU A 82 11.56 -18.56 6.67
CA LEU A 82 11.15 -18.30 8.04
C LEU A 82 12.35 -18.26 9.00
N GLU A 83 13.32 -19.15 8.87
CA GLU A 83 14.54 -19.18 9.70
C GLU A 83 15.35 -17.88 9.55
N GLU A 84 15.58 -17.46 8.30
CA GLU A 84 16.26 -16.19 8.01
C GLU A 84 15.47 -14.99 8.54
N ALA A 85 14.16 -14.94 8.27
CA ALA A 85 13.26 -13.86 8.73
C ALA A 85 13.21 -13.78 10.26
N TRP A 86 13.10 -14.92 10.95
CA TRP A 86 13.07 -14.97 12.40
C TRP A 86 14.39 -14.50 13.01
N SER A 87 15.52 -14.83 12.40
CA SER A 87 16.82 -14.28 12.81
C SER A 87 16.87 -12.77 12.73
N LEU A 88 16.28 -12.17 11.68
CA LEU A 88 16.18 -10.73 11.53
C LEU A 88 15.23 -10.12 12.58
N VAL A 89 14.08 -10.73 12.84
CA VAL A 89 13.16 -10.29 13.91
C VAL A 89 13.86 -10.28 15.27
N CYS A 90 14.51 -11.39 15.65
CA CYS A 90 15.21 -11.47 16.94
C CYS A 90 16.35 -10.46 17.08
N ARG A 91 17.05 -10.14 15.98
CA ARG A 91 18.14 -9.15 15.97
C ARG A 91 17.63 -7.72 16.03
N HIS A 92 16.58 -7.39 15.29
CA HIS A 92 16.15 -6.01 15.08
C HIS A 92 14.94 -5.61 15.91
N LEU A 93 14.15 -6.57 16.39
CA LEU A 93 12.98 -6.37 17.25
C LEU A 93 13.02 -7.26 18.50
N PRO A 94 14.15 -7.30 19.26
CA PRO A 94 14.33 -8.28 20.34
C PRO A 94 13.25 -8.20 21.42
N GLN A 95 12.71 -7.00 21.69
CA GLN A 95 11.64 -6.81 22.67
C GLN A 95 10.30 -7.40 22.22
N GLN A 96 10.08 -7.56 20.92
CA GLN A 96 8.85 -8.12 20.36
C GLN A 96 8.97 -9.61 20.03
N ALA A 97 10.18 -10.11 19.81
CA ALA A 97 10.42 -11.50 19.42
C ALA A 97 9.77 -12.52 20.37
N GLY A 98 9.90 -12.33 21.67
CA GLY A 98 9.28 -13.21 22.66
C GLY A 98 7.75 -13.24 22.57
N ALA A 99 7.11 -12.07 22.42
CA ALA A 99 5.68 -11.96 22.25
C ALA A 99 5.21 -12.54 20.91
N MET A 100 5.94 -12.29 19.83
CA MET A 100 5.64 -12.87 18.51
C MET A 100 5.69 -14.39 18.54
N GLY A 101 6.73 -14.98 19.14
CA GLY A 101 6.86 -16.43 19.27
C GLY A 101 5.78 -17.09 20.15
N THR A 102 5.09 -16.30 20.98
CA THR A 102 3.97 -16.78 21.82
C THR A 102 2.61 -16.58 21.13
N VAL A 103 2.45 -15.49 20.37
CA VAL A 103 1.17 -15.08 19.78
C VAL A 103 0.92 -15.71 18.43
N LEU A 104 1.96 -15.82 17.59
CA LEU A 104 1.83 -16.38 16.25
C LEU A 104 1.82 -17.90 16.29
N ASP A 105 0.78 -18.52 15.76
CA ASP A 105 0.53 -19.97 15.89
C ASP A 105 0.30 -20.67 14.54
N VAL A 106 -0.37 -20.01 13.58
CA VAL A 106 -0.74 -20.62 12.30
C VAL A 106 -0.32 -19.75 11.14
N LEU A 107 0.27 -20.38 10.11
CA LEU A 107 0.56 -19.76 8.82
C LEU A 107 -0.20 -20.47 7.70
N VAL A 108 -1.02 -19.69 6.98
CA VAL A 108 -1.79 -20.15 5.84
C VAL A 108 -1.15 -19.63 4.55
N PRO A 109 -0.61 -20.52 3.69
CA PRO A 109 -0.03 -20.09 2.42
C PRO A 109 -1.10 -19.69 1.40
N VAL A 110 -0.84 -18.59 0.68
CA VAL A 110 -1.64 -18.15 -0.47
C VAL A 110 -0.73 -17.75 -1.63
N PRO A 111 -1.21 -17.81 -2.87
CA PRO A 111 -0.44 -17.32 -4.01
C PRO A 111 -0.14 -15.83 -3.90
N ALA A 112 1.04 -15.40 -4.33
CA ALA A 112 1.37 -14.00 -4.49
C ALA A 112 0.54 -13.39 -5.63
N PRO A 113 0.01 -12.17 -5.47
CA PRO A 113 -0.73 -11.49 -6.54
C PRO A 113 0.15 -11.10 -7.72
N SER A 114 1.43 -10.83 -7.46
CA SER A 114 2.47 -10.59 -8.48
C SER A 114 3.85 -10.83 -7.88
N PRO A 115 4.92 -10.92 -8.69
CA PRO A 115 6.30 -11.02 -8.18
C PRO A 115 6.75 -9.81 -7.35
N PHE A 116 6.03 -8.68 -7.48
CA PHE A 116 6.35 -7.41 -6.83
C PHE A 116 5.56 -7.13 -5.56
N GLN A 117 4.63 -8.03 -5.20
CA GLN A 117 3.70 -7.78 -4.09
C GLN A 117 3.55 -8.99 -3.18
N VAL A 118 3.81 -8.79 -1.91
CA VAL A 118 3.42 -9.73 -0.86
C VAL A 118 1.97 -9.46 -0.46
N SER A 119 1.17 -10.52 -0.39
CA SER A 119 -0.18 -10.46 0.18
C SER A 119 -0.13 -11.04 1.58
N SER A 120 -0.66 -10.33 2.56
CA SER A 120 -0.84 -10.86 3.91
C SER A 120 -2.11 -10.33 4.55
N ALA A 121 -2.62 -11.07 5.51
CA ALA A 121 -3.78 -10.67 6.31
C ALA A 121 -3.86 -11.50 7.59
N SER A 122 -4.41 -10.90 8.64
CA SER A 122 -4.83 -11.55 9.87
C SER A 122 -6.28 -11.20 10.19
N SER A 123 -6.93 -12.00 11.02
CA SER A 123 -8.32 -11.78 11.44
C SER A 123 -8.43 -11.79 12.95
N GLY A 124 -9.25 -10.89 13.50
CA GLY A 124 -9.59 -10.91 14.93
C GLY A 124 -10.32 -12.19 15.38
N ASP A 125 -10.99 -12.87 14.44
CA ASP A 125 -11.69 -14.13 14.71
C ASP A 125 -10.76 -15.37 14.70
N ALA A 126 -9.51 -15.19 14.23
CA ALA A 126 -8.49 -16.24 14.13
C ALA A 126 -7.18 -15.75 14.77
N PHE A 127 -7.24 -15.55 16.11
CA PHE A 127 -6.10 -15.06 16.87
C PHE A 127 -4.85 -15.92 16.67
N GLY A 128 -3.73 -15.28 16.35
CA GLY A 128 -2.45 -15.97 16.07
C GLY A 128 -2.30 -16.51 14.66
N GLY A 129 -3.37 -16.44 13.84
CA GLY A 129 -3.35 -16.89 12.45
C GLY A 129 -2.91 -15.81 11.47
N ILE A 130 -2.01 -16.15 10.57
CA ILE A 130 -1.52 -15.30 9.47
C ILE A 130 -1.79 -16.00 8.13
N VAL A 131 -2.47 -15.31 7.23
CA VAL A 131 -2.57 -15.70 5.81
C VAL A 131 -1.54 -14.88 5.04
N MET A 132 -0.62 -15.52 4.28
CA MET A 132 0.35 -14.76 3.50
C MET A 132 0.88 -15.52 2.29
N SER A 133 1.30 -14.78 1.27
CA SER A 133 2.12 -15.32 0.19
C SER A 133 3.57 -15.42 0.64
N CYS A 134 4.31 -16.40 0.10
CA CYS A 134 5.72 -16.58 0.44
C CYS A 134 6.52 -15.36 -0.04
N PRO A 135 7.12 -14.58 0.87
CA PRO A 135 8.05 -13.54 0.46
C PRO A 135 9.35 -14.16 -0.05
N GLY A 136 9.83 -13.69 -1.19
CA GLY A 136 11.12 -14.16 -1.72
C GLY A 136 12.34 -13.55 -1.00
N ASP A 137 12.13 -12.49 -0.21
CA ASP A 137 13.17 -11.83 0.57
C ASP A 137 12.93 -12.01 2.08
N PRO A 138 13.93 -12.50 2.85
CA PRO A 138 13.78 -12.71 4.29
C PRO A 138 13.47 -11.44 5.09
N ALA A 139 13.93 -10.26 4.66
CA ALA A 139 13.63 -9.03 5.36
C ALA A 139 12.18 -8.58 5.09
N GLU A 140 11.65 -8.84 3.90
CA GLU A 140 10.21 -8.66 3.63
C GLU A 140 9.37 -9.65 4.44
N PHE A 141 9.83 -10.89 4.61
CA PHE A 141 9.15 -11.86 5.45
C PHE A 141 9.12 -11.37 6.91
N ALA A 142 10.26 -10.93 7.45
CA ALA A 142 10.34 -10.37 8.80
C ALA A 142 9.43 -9.14 8.98
N ALA A 143 9.42 -8.23 8.00
CA ALA A 143 8.53 -7.07 7.99
C ALA A 143 7.06 -7.47 7.96
N THR A 144 6.71 -8.52 7.20
CA THR A 144 5.34 -9.05 7.14
C THR A 144 4.91 -9.70 8.45
N LEU A 145 5.79 -10.48 9.09
CA LEU A 145 5.53 -11.01 10.44
C LEU A 145 5.29 -9.87 11.45
N ALA A 146 6.12 -8.83 11.41
CA ALA A 146 5.94 -7.66 12.26
C ALA A 146 4.60 -6.94 11.98
N HIS A 147 4.20 -6.82 10.71
CA HIS A 147 2.94 -6.22 10.28
C HIS A 147 1.73 -6.97 10.85
N GLU A 148 1.67 -8.29 10.64
CA GLU A 148 0.54 -9.09 11.09
C GLU A 148 0.48 -9.22 12.62
N PHE A 149 1.64 -9.30 13.28
CA PHE A 149 1.71 -9.24 14.75
C PHE A 149 1.09 -7.95 15.30
N GLN A 150 1.35 -6.79 14.66
CA GLN A 150 0.72 -5.54 15.10
C GLN A 150 -0.80 -5.58 14.91
N HIS A 151 -1.31 -6.12 13.80
CA HIS A 151 -2.74 -6.30 13.61
C HIS A 151 -3.38 -7.16 14.69
N ILE A 152 -2.76 -8.28 15.04
CA ILE A 152 -3.23 -9.20 16.09
C ILE A 152 -3.23 -8.50 17.45
N MET A 153 -2.16 -7.79 17.80
CA MET A 153 -2.06 -7.06 19.07
C MET A 153 -3.08 -5.94 19.18
N LEU A 154 -3.27 -5.16 18.13
CA LEU A 154 -4.29 -4.10 18.15
C LEU A 154 -5.70 -4.67 18.15
N GLY A 155 -5.97 -5.74 17.42
CA GLY A 155 -7.23 -6.45 17.45
C GLY A 155 -7.58 -6.90 18.87
N SER A 156 -6.60 -7.49 19.58
CA SER A 156 -6.77 -7.90 20.98
C SER A 156 -7.07 -6.73 21.91
N LEU A 157 -6.38 -5.60 21.73
CA LEU A 157 -6.63 -4.39 22.52
C LEU A 157 -8.04 -3.83 22.27
N LEU A 158 -8.53 -3.87 21.04
CA LEU A 158 -9.86 -3.37 20.68
C LEU A 158 -11.00 -4.17 21.30
N HIS A 159 -10.78 -5.43 21.73
CA HIS A 159 -11.72 -6.19 22.53
C HIS A 159 -11.80 -5.70 24.00
N LEU A 160 -10.77 -5.01 24.48
CA LEU A 160 -10.70 -4.53 25.86
C LEU A 160 -11.10 -3.06 25.98
N VAL A 161 -10.80 -2.24 24.96
CA VAL A 161 -11.04 -0.80 24.99
C VAL A 161 -11.35 -0.27 23.61
N SER A 162 -12.35 0.61 23.52
CA SER A 162 -12.66 1.30 22.27
C SER A 162 -11.69 2.47 22.04
N LEU A 163 -10.99 2.46 20.90
CA LEU A 163 -10.08 3.53 20.47
C LEU A 163 -10.75 4.52 19.52
N HIS A 164 -11.83 4.13 18.88
CA HIS A 164 -12.60 4.95 17.95
C HIS A 164 -14.06 4.51 17.94
N ASP A 165 -14.95 5.38 17.48
CA ASP A 165 -16.32 5.03 17.17
C ASP A 165 -16.37 4.13 15.94
N ASN A 166 -17.38 3.27 15.87
CA ASN A 166 -17.56 2.38 14.71
C ASN A 166 -18.23 3.14 13.56
N ASP A 167 -17.42 3.80 12.74
CA ASP A 167 -17.88 4.43 11.52
C ASP A 167 -17.43 3.59 10.30
N PRO A 168 -18.36 2.93 9.59
CA PRO A 168 -18.03 2.06 8.47
C PRO A 168 -17.73 2.83 7.17
N GLU A 169 -17.92 4.15 7.14
CA GLU A 169 -17.76 4.93 5.92
C GLU A 169 -16.29 5.00 5.46
N ALA A 170 -16.05 4.50 4.25
CA ALA A 170 -14.73 4.46 3.63
C ALA A 170 -14.36 5.85 3.07
N ARG A 171 -13.62 6.65 3.84
CA ARG A 171 -13.30 8.04 3.49
C ARG A 171 -11.82 8.40 3.53
N PHE A 172 -10.97 7.54 4.06
CA PHE A 172 -9.57 7.86 4.27
C PHE A 172 -8.66 7.25 3.22
N TYR A 173 -7.69 8.03 2.76
CA TYR A 173 -6.56 7.55 2.00
C TYR A 173 -5.61 6.75 2.87
N ALA A 174 -5.32 5.52 2.47
CA ALA A 174 -4.30 4.67 3.07
C ALA A 174 -3.16 4.41 2.07
N PRO A 175 -1.91 4.82 2.34
CA PRO A 175 -0.80 4.71 1.38
C PRO A 175 -0.41 3.30 0.97
N TRP A 176 -0.94 2.30 1.64
CA TRP A 176 -0.70 0.86 1.43
C TRP A 176 -1.85 0.13 0.73
N ARG A 177 -2.93 0.85 0.39
CA ARG A 177 -4.13 0.26 -0.24
C ARG A 177 -4.66 1.11 -1.37
N ASP A 178 -5.23 0.44 -2.36
CA ASP A 178 -5.86 1.10 -3.49
C ASP A 178 -7.27 1.62 -3.13
N ASP A 179 -8.01 0.94 -2.25
CA ASP A 179 -9.36 1.32 -1.79
C ASP A 179 -9.34 2.35 -0.63
N PRO A 180 -10.33 3.25 -0.54
CA PRO A 180 -10.52 4.10 0.63
C PRO A 180 -10.86 3.29 1.88
N ARG A 181 -10.42 3.77 3.04
CA ARG A 181 -10.61 3.03 4.30
C ARG A 181 -11.57 3.74 5.27
N PRO A 182 -12.36 2.97 6.05
CA PRO A 182 -13.02 3.50 7.23
C PRO A 182 -12.01 3.78 8.35
N VAL A 183 -12.43 4.53 9.37
CA VAL A 183 -11.57 4.94 10.49
C VAL A 183 -10.88 3.74 11.16
N GLY A 184 -11.60 2.66 11.43
CA GLY A 184 -11.03 1.46 12.03
C GLY A 184 -9.98 0.77 11.14
N GLY A 185 -10.24 0.71 9.82
CA GLY A 185 -9.29 0.16 8.87
C GLY A 185 -8.02 1.01 8.72
N LEU A 186 -8.15 2.35 8.77
CA LEU A 186 -6.99 3.24 8.78
C LEU A 186 -6.20 3.10 10.08
N PHE A 187 -6.89 3.00 11.23
CA PHE A 187 -6.27 2.83 12.54
C PHE A 187 -5.43 1.56 12.61
N GLN A 188 -6.00 0.43 12.16
CA GLN A 188 -5.30 -0.85 12.05
C GLN A 188 -4.05 -0.72 11.17
N GLY A 189 -4.18 -0.10 10.01
CA GLY A 189 -3.05 0.07 9.10
C GLY A 189 -1.95 1.00 9.64
N VAL A 190 -2.31 2.11 10.28
CA VAL A 190 -1.32 3.02 10.91
C VAL A 190 -0.48 2.27 11.94
N TYR A 191 -1.12 1.46 12.81
CA TYR A 191 -0.39 0.71 13.82
C TYR A 191 0.47 -0.40 13.22
N ALA A 192 -0.02 -1.11 12.21
CA ALA A 192 0.74 -2.14 11.52
C ALA A 192 1.97 -1.55 10.82
N PHE A 193 1.80 -0.46 10.06
CA PHE A 193 2.91 0.20 9.36
C PHE A 193 3.85 0.98 10.29
N PHE A 194 3.42 1.36 11.46
CA PHE A 194 4.31 1.80 12.52
C PHE A 194 5.32 0.70 12.91
N GLY A 195 4.85 -0.55 13.10
CA GLY A 195 5.73 -1.70 13.34
C GLY A 195 6.67 -2.00 12.18
N VAL A 196 6.16 -1.97 10.94
CA VAL A 196 6.96 -2.13 9.72
C VAL A 196 8.05 -1.04 9.62
N THR A 197 7.69 0.20 9.88
CA THR A 197 8.65 1.33 9.84
C THR A 197 9.74 1.17 10.90
N ARG A 198 9.37 0.74 12.12
CA ARG A 198 10.31 0.44 13.21
C ARG A 198 11.29 -0.66 12.81
N PHE A 199 10.81 -1.73 12.19
CA PHE A 199 11.64 -2.82 11.71
C PHE A 199 12.65 -2.33 10.66
N TRP A 200 12.19 -1.68 9.60
CA TRP A 200 13.07 -1.19 8.54
C TRP A 200 14.07 -0.14 9.02
N ARG A 201 13.67 0.71 9.97
CA ARG A 201 14.59 1.63 10.65
C ARG A 201 15.70 0.88 11.37
N ALA A 202 15.38 -0.17 12.13
CA ALA A 202 16.35 -0.97 12.86
C ALA A 202 17.33 -1.70 11.91
N VAL A 203 16.82 -2.27 10.81
CA VAL A 203 17.65 -2.89 9.76
C VAL A 203 18.56 -1.86 9.11
N TYR A 204 18.08 -0.66 8.79
CA TYR A 204 18.85 0.40 8.19
C TYR A 204 20.02 0.85 9.09
N HIS A 205 19.79 0.99 10.39
CA HIS A 205 20.81 1.39 11.36
C HIS A 205 21.81 0.27 11.70
N ALA A 206 21.50 -0.98 11.42
CA ALA A 206 22.44 -2.08 11.61
C ALA A 206 23.62 -2.07 10.61
N GLN A 207 23.54 -1.25 9.57
CA GLN A 207 24.59 -1.01 8.58
C GLN A 207 25.11 -2.26 7.84
N ASP A 208 24.26 -3.30 7.71
CA ASP A 208 24.55 -4.43 6.87
C ASP A 208 24.51 -4.00 5.39
N GLU A 209 25.67 -4.06 4.73
CA GLU A 209 25.86 -3.59 3.35
C GLU A 209 24.87 -4.25 2.37
N ALA A 210 24.60 -5.54 2.55
CA ALA A 210 23.72 -6.32 1.65
C ALA A 210 22.26 -5.85 1.69
N THR A 211 21.77 -5.40 2.85
CA THR A 211 20.36 -5.02 3.06
C THR A 211 20.17 -3.51 3.21
N ARG A 212 21.24 -2.76 3.41
CA ARG A 212 21.19 -1.34 3.78
C ARG A 212 20.40 -0.48 2.80
N ARG A 213 20.60 -0.69 1.49
CA ARG A 213 19.95 0.11 0.45
C ARG A 213 18.45 -0.16 0.39
N ALA A 214 18.04 -1.43 0.51
CA ALA A 214 16.64 -1.82 0.59
C ALA A 214 15.99 -1.28 1.86
N ALA A 215 16.65 -1.43 3.00
CA ALA A 215 16.17 -0.92 4.28
C ALA A 215 16.03 0.61 4.28
N ALA A 216 16.98 1.33 3.70
CA ALA A 216 16.89 2.78 3.53
C ALA A 216 15.66 3.20 2.72
N PHE A 217 15.38 2.48 1.61
CA PHE A 217 14.23 2.75 0.75
C PHE A 217 12.90 2.49 1.46
N GLU A 218 12.74 1.33 2.07
CA GLU A 218 11.50 0.98 2.78
C GLU A 218 11.30 1.88 4.01
N PHE A 219 12.36 2.18 4.76
CA PHE A 219 12.29 3.12 5.89
C PHE A 219 11.86 4.53 5.42
N ALA A 220 12.51 5.08 4.38
CA ALA A 220 12.15 6.39 3.83
C ALA A 220 10.70 6.45 3.33
N ARG A 221 10.24 5.37 2.67
CA ARG A 221 8.89 5.24 2.16
C ARG A 221 7.86 5.18 3.28
N TRP A 222 8.04 4.26 4.23
CA TRP A 222 7.02 3.97 5.23
C TRP A 222 6.95 5.01 6.33
N ARG A 223 8.09 5.63 6.74
CA ARG A 223 8.05 6.71 7.74
C ARG A 223 7.18 7.89 7.30
N ALA A 224 7.33 8.33 6.04
CA ALA A 224 6.55 9.44 5.50
C ALA A 224 5.09 9.06 5.25
N ALA A 225 4.84 7.86 4.70
CA ALA A 225 3.50 7.36 4.39
C ALA A 225 2.68 7.14 5.66
N THR A 226 3.24 6.46 6.67
CA THR A 226 2.58 6.18 7.94
C THR A 226 2.33 7.45 8.74
N PHE A 227 3.30 8.36 8.80
CA PHE A 227 3.13 9.62 9.52
C PHE A 227 2.03 10.51 8.91
N ARG A 228 1.91 10.54 7.58
CA ARG A 228 0.81 11.24 6.90
C ARG A 228 -0.55 10.62 7.21
N ALA A 229 -0.66 9.28 7.16
CA ALA A 229 -1.90 8.58 7.51
C ALA A 229 -2.27 8.79 8.99
N LEU A 230 -1.27 8.80 9.88
CA LEU A 230 -1.44 9.12 11.29
C LEU A 230 -1.99 10.54 11.49
N GLY A 231 -1.52 11.54 10.73
CA GLY A 231 -2.05 12.91 10.76
C GLY A 231 -3.54 12.94 10.37
N ALA A 232 -3.89 12.35 9.23
CA ALA A 232 -5.27 12.29 8.78
C ALA A 232 -6.22 11.56 9.77
N LEU A 233 -5.70 10.54 10.45
CA LEU A 233 -6.44 9.81 11.47
C LEU A 233 -6.59 10.63 12.76
N ALA A 234 -5.54 11.33 13.19
CA ALA A 234 -5.56 12.15 14.41
C ALA A 234 -6.55 13.33 14.32
N ASP A 235 -6.78 13.84 13.10
CA ASP A 235 -7.75 14.90 12.83
C ASP A 235 -9.20 14.36 12.68
N ALA A 236 -9.39 13.04 12.71
CA ALA A 236 -10.72 12.44 12.56
C ALA A 236 -11.59 12.64 13.81
N PRO A 237 -12.86 13.02 13.64
CA PRO A 237 -13.78 13.29 14.77
C PRO A 237 -14.17 12.02 15.55
N PHE A 238 -13.87 10.86 15.01
CA PHE A 238 -14.33 9.55 15.50
C PHE A 238 -13.47 8.94 16.60
N LEU A 239 -12.40 9.59 17.03
CA LEU A 239 -11.47 9.05 18.03
C LEU A 239 -12.01 9.22 19.45
N THR A 240 -11.89 8.17 20.28
CA THR A 240 -12.05 8.27 21.73
C THR A 240 -10.89 9.04 22.37
N ALA A 241 -11.01 9.42 23.64
CA ALA A 241 -9.90 10.04 24.37
C ALA A 241 -8.68 9.09 24.48
N VAL A 242 -8.94 7.79 24.64
CA VAL A 242 -7.89 6.75 24.69
C VAL A 242 -7.24 6.59 23.33
N GLY A 243 -8.04 6.58 22.25
CA GLY A 243 -7.54 6.50 20.87
C GLY A 243 -6.63 7.68 20.50
N ARG A 244 -7.03 8.92 20.88
CA ARG A 244 -6.17 10.10 20.68
C ARG A 244 -4.83 9.99 21.40
N ARG A 245 -4.83 9.57 22.67
CA ARG A 245 -3.58 9.37 23.43
C ARG A 245 -2.71 8.26 22.82
N PHE A 246 -3.33 7.20 22.32
CA PHE A 246 -2.62 6.10 21.67
C PHE A 246 -1.91 6.60 20.39
N LEU A 247 -2.61 7.36 19.54
CA LEU A 247 -2.03 7.93 18.32
C LEU A 247 -0.97 9.00 18.61
N GLU A 248 -1.15 9.79 19.66
CA GLU A 248 -0.15 10.78 20.06
C GLU A 248 1.15 10.12 20.48
N HIS A 249 1.09 9.00 21.20
CA HIS A 249 2.30 8.22 21.54
C HIS A 249 3.04 7.73 20.28
N ILE A 250 2.32 7.21 19.29
CA ILE A 250 2.92 6.83 18.00
C ILE A 250 3.53 8.05 17.28
N ARG A 251 2.85 9.19 17.33
CA ARG A 251 3.32 10.44 16.71
C ARG A 251 4.63 10.91 17.33
N GLU A 252 4.71 10.94 18.66
CA GLU A 252 5.91 11.32 19.40
C GLU A 252 7.09 10.42 19.06
N GLU A 253 6.88 9.11 18.98
CA GLU A 253 7.92 8.16 18.60
C GLU A 253 8.36 8.32 17.14
N MET A 254 7.44 8.52 16.21
CA MET A 254 7.76 8.61 14.77
C MET A 254 8.34 9.97 14.36
N LYS A 255 8.00 11.05 15.04
CA LYS A 255 8.40 12.42 14.68
C LYS A 255 9.92 12.57 14.48
N PRO A 256 10.79 12.06 15.37
CA PRO A 256 12.24 12.12 15.15
C PRO A 256 12.71 11.35 13.91
N TRP A 257 12.03 10.26 13.56
CA TRP A 257 12.43 9.42 12.43
C TRP A 257 12.34 10.15 11.09
N LEU A 258 11.45 11.14 10.97
CA LEU A 258 11.28 11.92 9.74
C LEU A 258 12.54 12.72 9.39
N ALA A 259 13.31 13.15 10.40
CA ALA A 259 14.53 13.91 10.23
C ALA A 259 15.79 13.03 10.06
N GLU A 260 15.67 11.71 10.25
CA GLU A 260 16.82 10.82 10.11
C GLU A 260 17.32 10.80 8.66
N PRO A 261 18.64 10.98 8.44
CA PRO A 261 19.18 11.04 7.09
C PRO A 261 19.12 9.68 6.40
N VAL A 262 18.74 9.71 5.13
CA VAL A 262 18.89 8.58 4.19
C VAL A 262 19.53 9.11 2.92
N PRO A 263 20.17 8.26 2.09
CA PRO A 263 20.76 8.70 0.81
C PRO A 263 19.73 9.46 -0.03
N GLU A 264 20.14 10.56 -0.64
CA GLU A 264 19.26 11.49 -1.35
C GLU A 264 18.52 10.82 -2.51
N ASP A 265 19.23 9.98 -3.29
CA ASP A 265 18.65 9.20 -4.39
C ASP A 265 17.55 8.24 -3.90
N ILE A 266 17.75 7.64 -2.73
CA ILE A 266 16.78 6.77 -2.07
C ILE A 266 15.56 7.55 -1.59
N ALA A 267 15.78 8.68 -0.92
CA ALA A 267 14.71 9.56 -0.47
C ALA A 267 13.85 10.04 -1.63
N ALA A 268 14.48 10.46 -2.73
CA ALA A 268 13.79 10.86 -3.95
C ALA A 268 12.97 9.73 -4.58
N ALA A 269 13.52 8.52 -4.64
CA ALA A 269 12.82 7.34 -5.16
C ALA A 269 11.60 6.97 -4.29
N ALA A 270 11.76 6.95 -2.96
CA ALA A 270 10.67 6.67 -2.03
C ALA A 270 9.55 7.72 -2.14
N LYS A 271 9.91 9.01 -2.27
CA LYS A 271 8.95 10.10 -2.50
C LYS A 271 8.18 9.92 -3.81
N LYS A 272 8.86 9.54 -4.91
CA LYS A 272 8.21 9.28 -6.20
C LYS A 272 7.16 8.17 -6.10
N VAL A 273 7.51 7.04 -5.49
CA VAL A 273 6.61 5.90 -5.31
C VAL A 273 5.38 6.27 -4.46
N THR A 274 5.59 6.99 -3.36
CA THR A 274 4.49 7.40 -2.48
C THR A 274 3.58 8.42 -3.16
N SER A 275 4.16 9.37 -3.92
CA SER A 275 3.39 10.37 -4.66
C SER A 275 2.62 9.76 -5.81
N ASP A 276 3.19 8.77 -6.52
CA ASP A 276 2.51 8.04 -7.59
C ASP A 276 1.24 7.35 -7.08
N HIS A 277 1.36 6.62 -5.99
CA HIS A 277 0.20 5.98 -5.37
C HIS A 277 -0.88 7.00 -4.97
N ARG A 278 -0.49 8.13 -4.37
CA ARG A 278 -1.44 9.17 -3.95
C ARG A 278 -2.18 9.80 -5.13
N VAL A 279 -1.46 10.18 -6.19
CA VAL A 279 -2.09 10.80 -7.37
C VAL A 279 -3.00 9.83 -8.10
N ALA A 280 -2.59 8.56 -8.24
CA ALA A 280 -3.43 7.51 -8.79
C ALA A 280 -4.71 7.32 -7.95
N TRP A 281 -4.58 7.27 -6.62
CA TRP A 281 -5.71 7.15 -5.70
C TRP A 281 -6.71 8.31 -5.87
N LEU A 282 -6.23 9.55 -5.94
CA LEU A 282 -7.08 10.73 -6.18
C LEU A 282 -7.83 10.64 -7.51
N LEU A 283 -7.16 10.15 -8.57
CA LEU A 283 -7.79 9.97 -9.89
C LEU A 283 -8.89 8.91 -9.91
N HIS A 284 -8.81 7.92 -9.04
CA HIS A 284 -9.80 6.84 -8.94
C HIS A 284 -10.94 7.15 -7.99
N HIS A 285 -10.67 7.84 -6.88
CA HIS A 285 -11.62 7.99 -5.78
C HIS A 285 -12.15 9.41 -5.56
N THR A 286 -11.74 10.40 -6.37
CA THR A 286 -12.30 11.74 -6.25
C THR A 286 -13.00 12.19 -7.52
N ARG A 287 -14.06 12.97 -7.35
CA ARG A 287 -14.82 13.59 -8.42
C ARG A 287 -14.96 15.08 -8.14
N PRO A 288 -14.61 15.94 -9.08
CA PRO A 288 -14.95 17.35 -8.98
C PRO A 288 -16.47 17.53 -9.13
N ASP A 289 -17.00 18.58 -8.54
CA ASP A 289 -18.38 18.98 -8.74
C ASP A 289 -18.64 19.35 -10.22
N ASP A 290 -19.72 18.81 -10.81
CA ASP A 290 -20.07 19.00 -12.22
C ASP A 290 -20.30 20.48 -12.58
N ARG A 291 -20.83 21.27 -11.65
CA ARG A 291 -21.01 22.71 -11.82
C ARG A 291 -19.66 23.41 -11.95
N THR A 292 -18.72 23.07 -11.07
CA THR A 292 -17.33 23.58 -11.12
C THR A 292 -16.65 23.24 -12.44
N VAL A 293 -16.77 21.99 -12.90
CA VAL A 293 -16.21 21.56 -14.20
C VAL A 293 -16.84 22.36 -15.34
N THR A 294 -18.15 22.60 -15.30
CA THR A 294 -18.87 23.38 -16.31
C THR A 294 -18.41 24.83 -16.33
N GLU A 295 -18.40 25.49 -15.16
CA GLU A 295 -18.01 26.90 -15.02
C GLU A 295 -16.55 27.13 -15.51
N ILE A 296 -15.63 26.25 -15.16
CA ILE A 296 -14.23 26.32 -15.60
C ILE A 296 -14.15 26.15 -17.14
N SER A 297 -14.88 25.17 -17.70
CA SER A 297 -14.87 24.90 -19.14
C SER A 297 -15.45 26.07 -19.94
N ASP A 298 -16.55 26.68 -19.48
CA ASP A 298 -17.18 27.83 -20.11
C ASP A 298 -16.30 29.08 -20.03
N LEU A 299 -15.57 29.27 -18.92
CA LEU A 299 -14.59 30.35 -18.81
C LEU A 299 -13.41 30.17 -19.76
N TRP A 300 -12.93 28.92 -19.88
CA TRP A 300 -11.88 28.60 -20.86
C TRP A 300 -12.30 28.93 -22.28
N GLN A 301 -13.49 28.50 -22.72
CA GLN A 301 -14.01 28.77 -24.07
C GLN A 301 -14.10 30.27 -24.34
N ARG A 302 -14.68 31.06 -23.42
CA ARG A 302 -14.76 32.53 -23.59
C ARG A 302 -13.41 33.21 -23.69
N GLY A 303 -12.35 32.63 -23.10
CA GLY A 303 -10.98 33.12 -23.23
C GLY A 303 -10.29 32.69 -24.52
N ALA A 304 -10.63 31.51 -25.05
CA ALA A 304 -10.09 30.97 -26.29
C ALA A 304 -10.66 31.65 -27.56
N ASP A 305 -11.91 32.16 -27.47
CA ASP A 305 -12.60 32.81 -28.60
C ASP A 305 -12.18 34.28 -28.84
N ARG A 306 -11.23 34.82 -28.05
CA ARG A 306 -10.68 36.16 -28.31
C ARG A 306 -9.46 36.08 -29.23
N PRO A 307 -9.55 36.51 -30.50
CA PRO A 307 -8.40 36.59 -31.38
C PRO A 307 -7.40 37.64 -30.86
N GLY A 308 -6.21 37.18 -30.49
CA GLY A 308 -5.09 38.03 -30.07
C GLY A 308 -4.68 37.99 -28.60
N ALA A 309 -5.27 37.11 -27.77
CA ALA A 309 -4.81 36.91 -26.40
C ALA A 309 -3.54 36.04 -26.34
N GLY A 310 -2.41 36.60 -26.78
CA GLY A 310 -1.12 36.19 -26.24
C GLY A 310 -1.16 36.30 -24.72
N SER A 311 -0.48 35.43 -24.03
CA SER A 311 -0.47 35.04 -22.60
C SER A 311 -0.47 36.14 -21.50
N THR A 312 -0.99 37.33 -21.72
CA THR A 312 -0.97 38.47 -20.76
C THR A 312 -2.32 39.17 -20.58
N GLY A 313 -3.42 38.54 -20.96
CA GLY A 313 -4.76 39.12 -20.76
C GLY A 313 -5.39 38.75 -19.41
N LEU A 314 -5.42 39.68 -18.46
CA LEU A 314 -6.25 39.68 -17.25
C LEU A 314 -7.75 39.60 -17.63
N GLY A 315 -8.21 38.43 -18.02
CA GLY A 315 -9.64 38.15 -18.31
C GLY A 315 -10.34 37.69 -17.06
N GLY A 316 -11.20 38.49 -16.54
CA GLY A 316 -12.26 38.34 -15.55
C GLY A 316 -12.06 37.26 -14.44
N ARG A 317 -11.86 37.72 -13.20
CA ARG A 317 -12.13 36.90 -12.00
C ARG A 317 -13.60 36.41 -12.07
N PRO A 318 -13.85 35.13 -11.66
CA PRO A 318 -15.21 34.63 -11.58
C PRO A 318 -16.07 35.56 -10.73
N ALA A 319 -17.30 35.80 -11.17
CA ALA A 319 -18.25 36.71 -10.53
C ALA A 319 -18.77 36.19 -9.15
N SER A 320 -18.45 34.94 -8.79
CA SER A 320 -18.78 34.36 -7.49
C SER A 320 -17.64 34.66 -6.52
N GLY A 321 -17.93 35.43 -5.47
CA GLY A 321 -16.99 35.87 -4.42
C GLY A 321 -16.44 34.77 -3.53
N HIS A 322 -16.25 33.56 -4.04
CA HIS A 322 -15.64 32.43 -3.35
C HIS A 322 -14.13 32.43 -3.59
N SER A 323 -13.39 32.54 -2.53
CA SER A 323 -11.92 32.61 -2.52
C SER A 323 -11.20 31.29 -2.88
N GLY A 324 -11.90 30.25 -3.36
CA GLY A 324 -11.30 28.95 -3.74
C GLY A 324 -12.29 28.04 -4.47
N LEU A 325 -11.75 27.00 -5.13
CA LEU A 325 -12.54 25.93 -5.72
C LEU A 325 -13.15 25.04 -4.64
N PRO A 326 -14.43 24.57 -4.81
CA PRO A 326 -15.01 23.56 -3.92
C PRO A 326 -14.11 22.32 -3.86
N ALA A 327 -14.08 21.63 -2.74
CA ALA A 327 -13.36 20.38 -2.60
C ALA A 327 -13.95 19.31 -3.54
N ASP A 328 -13.09 18.42 -4.05
CA ASP A 328 -13.57 17.25 -4.76
C ASP A 328 -14.31 16.31 -3.82
N VAL A 329 -15.37 15.68 -4.31
CA VAL A 329 -16.16 14.72 -3.56
C VAL A 329 -15.47 13.36 -3.61
N LEU A 330 -15.35 12.71 -2.47
CA LEU A 330 -14.88 11.34 -2.40
C LEU A 330 -15.97 10.39 -2.93
N VAL A 331 -15.61 9.55 -3.90
CA VAL A 331 -16.45 8.49 -4.46
C VAL A 331 -15.72 7.17 -4.29
N PRO A 332 -15.94 6.46 -3.17
CA PRO A 332 -15.26 5.22 -2.91
C PRO A 332 -15.55 4.16 -3.97
N ASP A 333 -14.53 3.52 -4.48
CA ASP A 333 -14.61 2.33 -5.33
C ASP A 333 -13.78 1.21 -4.67
N ALA A 334 -14.45 0.26 -4.03
CA ALA A 334 -13.80 -0.85 -3.34
C ALA A 334 -13.15 -1.85 -4.33
N GLY A 335 -13.53 -1.81 -5.61
CA GLY A 335 -12.96 -2.63 -6.67
C GLY A 335 -11.82 -1.96 -7.41
N ALA A 336 -11.50 -0.70 -7.11
CA ALA A 336 -10.43 0.02 -7.79
C ALA A 336 -9.08 -0.64 -7.52
N SER A 337 -8.37 -0.94 -8.60
CA SER A 337 -6.97 -1.33 -8.57
C SER A 337 -6.28 -0.83 -9.83
N TRP A 338 -4.99 -0.59 -9.77
CA TRP A 338 -4.21 -0.13 -10.92
C TRP A 338 -2.80 -0.73 -10.92
N ALA A 339 -2.23 -0.82 -12.12
CA ALA A 339 -0.86 -1.29 -12.28
C ALA A 339 0.14 -0.33 -11.61
N ARG A 340 1.06 -0.87 -10.84
CA ARG A 340 2.10 -0.12 -10.12
C ARG A 340 3.41 -0.03 -10.90
N THR A 341 3.35 -0.13 -12.22
CA THR A 341 4.51 -0.25 -13.12
C THR A 341 5.64 0.74 -12.82
N ARG A 342 5.31 2.03 -12.61
CA ARG A 342 6.32 3.04 -12.27
C ARG A 342 7.01 2.77 -10.93
N ALA A 343 6.22 2.42 -9.92
CA ALA A 343 6.71 2.13 -8.58
C ALA A 343 7.62 0.90 -8.59
N ASP A 344 7.21 -0.15 -9.29
CA ASP A 344 7.95 -1.40 -9.40
C ASP A 344 9.24 -1.22 -10.21
N LEU A 345 9.22 -0.45 -11.32
CA LEU A 345 10.43 -0.08 -12.07
C LEU A 345 11.43 0.72 -11.23
N ILE A 346 10.95 1.67 -10.42
CA ILE A 346 11.81 2.44 -9.51
C ILE A 346 12.41 1.51 -8.48
N ARG A 347 11.61 0.63 -7.88
CA ARG A 347 12.08 -0.34 -6.89
C ARG A 347 13.15 -1.26 -7.46
N CYS A 348 12.95 -1.86 -8.63
CA CYS A 348 13.92 -2.70 -9.30
C CYS A 348 15.29 -2.02 -9.50
N ARG A 349 15.29 -0.72 -9.72
CA ARG A 349 16.52 0.06 -9.96
C ARG A 349 17.23 0.48 -8.69
N VAL A 350 16.44 0.82 -7.67
CA VAL A 350 16.96 1.39 -6.41
C VAL A 350 17.36 0.29 -5.44
N VAL A 351 16.67 -0.84 -5.48
CA VAL A 351 16.86 -1.98 -4.60
C VAL A 351 17.30 -3.19 -5.44
N PRO A 352 18.56 -3.29 -5.84
CA PRO A 352 19.07 -4.46 -6.52
C PRO A 352 19.19 -5.61 -5.50
N SER A 353 18.10 -6.30 -5.23
CA SER A 353 18.04 -7.30 -4.18
C SER A 353 17.28 -8.55 -4.61
N ARG A 354 17.15 -9.49 -3.71
CA ARG A 354 16.65 -10.86 -3.93
C ARG A 354 15.23 -10.91 -4.48
N THR A 355 14.41 -9.88 -4.22
CA THR A 355 13.03 -9.78 -4.72
C THR A 355 12.66 -8.34 -5.09
N PRO A 356 11.98 -8.13 -6.23
CA PRO A 356 11.65 -9.15 -7.23
C PRO A 356 12.89 -9.72 -7.90
N HIS A 357 12.80 -10.96 -8.43
CA HIS A 357 13.92 -11.60 -9.11
C HIS A 357 14.39 -10.74 -10.30
N PRO A 358 15.70 -10.68 -10.62
CA PRO A 358 16.20 -9.90 -11.75
C PRO A 358 15.50 -10.18 -13.08
N ALA A 359 15.04 -11.42 -13.31
CA ALA A 359 14.25 -11.78 -14.49
C ALA A 359 12.89 -11.08 -14.52
N ASP A 360 12.19 -10.97 -13.39
CA ASP A 360 10.90 -10.27 -13.29
C ASP A 360 11.06 -8.78 -13.56
N CYS A 361 12.14 -8.18 -13.06
CA CYS A 361 12.48 -6.79 -13.34
C CYS A 361 12.79 -6.56 -14.83
N ALA A 362 13.46 -7.48 -15.50
CA ALA A 362 13.76 -7.40 -16.93
C ALA A 362 12.48 -7.54 -17.77
N GLU A 363 11.58 -8.44 -17.37
CA GLU A 363 10.28 -8.60 -18.03
C GLU A 363 9.42 -7.35 -17.84
N LEU A 364 9.33 -6.80 -16.63
CA LEU A 364 8.64 -5.56 -16.34
C LEU A 364 9.19 -4.39 -17.18
N GLU A 365 10.51 -4.26 -17.27
CA GLU A 365 11.14 -3.20 -18.05
C GLU A 365 10.83 -3.32 -19.54
N THR A 366 10.79 -4.53 -20.07
CA THR A 366 10.46 -4.82 -21.47
C THR A 366 8.98 -4.51 -21.76
N GLY A 367 8.07 -4.89 -20.86
CA GLY A 367 6.63 -4.68 -20.99
C GLY A 367 6.17 -3.25 -20.70
N ALA A 368 6.96 -2.45 -19.99
CA ALA A 368 6.58 -1.10 -19.60
C ALA A 368 6.53 -0.13 -20.79
N GLY A 369 5.64 0.86 -20.70
CA GLY A 369 5.54 1.97 -21.67
C GLY A 369 6.78 2.87 -21.68
N THR A 370 6.99 3.57 -22.79
CA THR A 370 8.12 4.50 -22.94
C THR A 370 8.12 5.60 -21.88
N ALA A 371 6.94 6.09 -21.51
CA ALA A 371 6.77 7.13 -20.50
C ALA A 371 7.17 6.63 -19.09
N ASP A 372 6.71 5.44 -18.69
CA ASP A 372 7.03 4.85 -17.40
C ASP A 372 8.53 4.52 -17.27
N ARG A 373 9.14 3.97 -18.32
CA ARG A 373 10.60 3.73 -18.36
C ARG A 373 11.41 5.02 -18.23
N ALA A 374 11.04 6.07 -18.97
CA ALA A 374 11.71 7.36 -18.87
C ALA A 374 11.58 7.96 -17.46
N PHE A 375 10.40 7.87 -16.86
CA PHE A 375 10.17 8.33 -15.48
C PHE A 375 11.02 7.58 -14.46
N ALA A 376 11.10 6.25 -14.58
CA ALA A 376 11.86 5.41 -13.68
C ALA A 376 13.38 5.70 -13.69
N VAL A 377 13.93 6.14 -14.83
CA VAL A 377 15.34 6.57 -14.95
C VAL A 377 15.55 8.05 -14.66
N SER A 378 14.52 8.75 -14.18
CA SER A 378 14.55 10.20 -13.90
C SER A 378 14.77 11.08 -15.15
N ASP A 379 14.53 10.58 -16.35
CA ASP A 379 14.42 11.39 -17.57
C ASP A 379 13.03 12.05 -17.63
N HIS A 380 12.86 13.07 -16.75
CA HIS A 380 11.56 13.69 -16.53
C HIS A 380 11.07 14.48 -17.75
N VAL A 381 11.97 15.02 -18.56
CA VAL A 381 11.60 15.72 -19.81
C VAL A 381 10.99 14.75 -20.79
N ARG A 382 11.66 13.63 -21.06
CA ARG A 382 11.15 12.59 -21.94
C ARG A 382 9.87 11.98 -21.43
N ALA A 383 9.77 11.69 -20.12
CA ALA A 383 8.58 11.16 -19.48
C ALA A 383 7.39 12.13 -19.63
N TRP A 384 7.59 13.43 -19.37
CA TRP A 384 6.57 14.45 -19.50
C TRP A 384 6.01 14.53 -20.93
N HIS A 385 6.89 14.57 -21.94
CA HIS A 385 6.48 14.58 -23.34
C HIS A 385 5.71 13.31 -23.73
N ALA A 386 6.16 12.14 -23.27
CA ALA A 386 5.53 10.86 -23.60
C ALA A 386 4.13 10.76 -22.96
N TYR A 387 3.97 11.07 -21.66
CA TYR A 387 2.65 11.09 -21.02
C TYR A 387 1.70 12.12 -21.64
N ARG A 388 2.21 13.29 -22.03
CA ARG A 388 1.44 14.31 -22.74
C ARG A 388 0.89 13.78 -24.06
N ALA A 389 1.67 13.00 -24.78
CA ALA A 389 1.23 12.35 -26.02
C ALA A 389 0.16 11.28 -25.75
N GLU A 390 0.31 10.48 -24.69
CA GLU A 390 -0.69 9.49 -24.25
C GLU A 390 -2.02 10.16 -23.87
N ILE A 391 -2.00 11.27 -23.11
CA ILE A 391 -3.20 12.03 -22.73
C ILE A 391 -3.93 12.58 -23.97
N ARG A 392 -3.21 12.96 -25.01
CA ARG A 392 -3.81 13.39 -26.29
C ARG A 392 -4.52 12.28 -27.04
N SER A 393 -4.17 11.02 -26.79
CA SER A 393 -4.84 9.86 -27.39
C SER A 393 -6.29 9.73 -26.92
N SER A 394 -7.08 8.94 -27.60
CA SER A 394 -8.49 8.73 -27.25
C SER A 394 -8.68 8.01 -25.92
N ALA A 395 -7.74 7.14 -25.54
CA ALA A 395 -7.82 6.33 -24.32
C ALA A 395 -7.56 7.15 -23.04
N SER A 396 -6.65 8.14 -23.08
CA SER A 396 -6.30 9.06 -21.98
C SER A 396 -6.40 8.41 -20.56
N PRO A 397 -5.62 7.33 -20.27
CA PRO A 397 -5.79 6.55 -19.06
C PRO A 397 -5.39 7.34 -17.80
N ALA A 398 -5.98 7.01 -16.63
CA ALA A 398 -5.66 7.64 -15.37
C ALA A 398 -4.17 7.53 -15.00
N ALA A 399 -3.53 6.41 -15.34
CA ALA A 399 -2.10 6.18 -15.12
C ALA A 399 -1.23 7.22 -15.83
N SER A 400 -1.59 7.63 -17.06
CA SER A 400 -0.85 8.65 -17.80
C SER A 400 -1.01 10.04 -17.18
N TRP A 401 -2.17 10.36 -16.62
CA TRP A 401 -2.38 11.60 -15.87
C TRP A 401 -1.55 11.63 -14.58
N ALA A 402 -1.46 10.51 -13.86
CA ALA A 402 -0.61 10.42 -12.67
C ALA A 402 0.87 10.60 -13.05
N GLY A 403 1.35 9.86 -14.04
CA GLY A 403 2.73 9.98 -14.53
C GLY A 403 3.07 11.37 -15.05
N PHE A 404 2.14 12.01 -15.77
CA PHE A 404 2.29 13.37 -16.27
C PHE A 404 2.46 14.40 -15.14
N ALA A 405 1.59 14.33 -14.13
CA ALA A 405 1.64 15.21 -12.96
C ALA A 405 3.00 15.12 -12.24
N LEU A 406 3.47 13.90 -12.02
CA LEU A 406 4.74 13.64 -11.36
C LEU A 406 5.96 14.05 -12.19
N ALA A 407 5.95 13.74 -13.49
CA ALA A 407 7.03 14.11 -14.38
C ALA A 407 7.17 15.65 -14.48
N TRP A 408 6.04 16.34 -14.64
CA TRP A 408 6.04 17.81 -14.71
C TRP A 408 6.47 18.46 -13.40
N ALA A 409 5.97 17.99 -12.27
CA ALA A 409 6.40 18.48 -10.94
C ALA A 409 7.89 18.26 -10.68
N SER A 410 8.48 17.20 -11.24
CA SER A 410 9.93 16.92 -11.14
C SER A 410 10.80 17.86 -11.99
N LEU A 411 10.23 18.55 -12.98
CA LEU A 411 10.95 19.58 -13.78
C LEU A 411 10.99 20.95 -13.11
N GLY A 412 10.25 21.13 -12.04
CA GLY A 412 10.17 22.36 -11.24
C GLY A 412 8.74 22.58 -10.72
N THR A 413 8.65 23.02 -9.50
CA THR A 413 7.34 23.28 -8.87
C THR A 413 6.73 24.54 -9.49
N GLN A 414 5.58 24.37 -10.14
CA GLN A 414 4.78 25.45 -10.72
C GLN A 414 3.34 25.31 -10.22
N PRO A 415 2.55 26.39 -10.16
CA PRO A 415 1.15 26.33 -9.67
C PRO A 415 0.32 25.26 -10.40
N GLY A 416 0.51 25.08 -11.71
CA GLY A 416 -0.21 24.08 -12.50
C GLY A 416 0.21 22.64 -12.18
N SER A 417 1.49 22.37 -11.94
CA SER A 417 1.96 21.04 -11.54
C SER A 417 1.51 20.70 -10.10
N GLU A 418 1.47 21.69 -9.21
CA GLU A 418 0.95 21.51 -7.85
C GLU A 418 -0.57 21.21 -7.87
N LEU A 419 -1.34 21.91 -8.69
CA LEU A 419 -2.76 21.61 -8.89
C LEU A 419 -2.99 20.17 -9.34
N LEU A 420 -2.19 19.68 -10.29
CA LEU A 420 -2.27 18.30 -10.76
C LEU A 420 -1.90 17.26 -9.68
N LEU A 421 -0.96 17.56 -8.80
CA LEU A 421 -0.63 16.67 -7.69
C LEU A 421 -1.73 16.61 -6.62
N ARG A 422 -2.45 17.71 -6.42
CA ARG A 422 -3.47 17.81 -5.36
C ARG A 422 -4.89 17.52 -5.87
N ARG A 423 -5.21 17.90 -7.11
CA ARG A 423 -6.55 17.79 -7.70
C ARG A 423 -6.49 17.27 -9.15
N PRO A 424 -5.87 16.11 -9.38
CA PRO A 424 -5.69 15.58 -10.74
C PRO A 424 -7.03 15.26 -11.41
N ALA A 425 -8.03 14.82 -10.65
CA ALA A 425 -9.36 14.52 -11.15
C ALA A 425 -10.05 15.77 -11.74
N LEU A 426 -9.91 16.94 -11.08
CA LEU A 426 -10.46 18.18 -11.60
C LEU A 426 -9.91 18.54 -12.99
N VAL A 427 -8.58 18.54 -13.10
CA VAL A 427 -7.95 18.92 -14.39
C VAL A 427 -8.31 17.92 -15.48
N ARG A 428 -8.35 16.61 -15.17
CA ARG A 428 -8.75 15.56 -16.09
C ARG A 428 -10.19 15.72 -16.57
N GLU A 429 -11.14 16.01 -15.66
CA GLU A 429 -12.56 16.16 -16.03
C GLU A 429 -12.83 17.42 -16.85
N VAL A 430 -12.19 18.54 -16.51
CA VAL A 430 -12.26 19.77 -17.33
C VAL A 430 -11.65 19.52 -18.73
N HIS A 431 -10.49 18.87 -18.79
CA HIS A 431 -9.87 18.49 -20.07
C HIS A 431 -10.77 17.58 -20.90
N ARG A 432 -11.39 16.56 -20.29
CA ARG A 432 -12.33 15.65 -20.94
C ARG A 432 -13.56 16.39 -21.49
N ARG A 433 -14.14 17.29 -20.70
CA ARG A 433 -15.28 18.11 -21.11
C ARG A 433 -14.93 19.03 -22.29
N LEU A 434 -13.80 19.74 -22.22
CA LEU A 434 -13.34 20.58 -23.33
C LEU A 434 -13.13 19.79 -24.62
N ARG A 435 -12.58 18.58 -24.51
CA ARG A 435 -12.43 17.69 -25.67
C ARG A 435 -13.78 17.25 -26.26
N SER A 436 -14.78 16.96 -25.44
CA SER A 436 -16.14 16.63 -25.92
C SER A 436 -16.81 17.80 -26.64
N LEU A 437 -16.39 19.03 -26.35
CA LEU A 437 -16.83 20.26 -27.00
C LEU A 437 -15.98 20.64 -28.23
N GLY A 438 -15.06 19.78 -28.66
CA GLY A 438 -14.23 19.96 -29.84
C GLY A 438 -12.92 20.71 -29.60
N HIS A 439 -12.65 21.18 -28.38
CA HIS A 439 -11.38 21.82 -28.04
C HIS A 439 -10.28 20.80 -27.77
N ARG A 440 -9.02 21.21 -27.88
CA ARG A 440 -7.86 20.36 -27.63
C ARG A 440 -6.83 21.08 -26.75
N PRO A 441 -7.18 21.37 -25.50
CA PRO A 441 -6.23 22.02 -24.59
C PRO A 441 -5.04 21.11 -24.29
N GLU A 442 -3.85 21.71 -24.19
CA GLU A 442 -2.69 21.01 -23.67
C GLU A 442 -2.86 20.86 -22.15
N PRO A 443 -2.58 19.67 -21.57
CA PRO A 443 -2.85 19.39 -20.16
C PRO A 443 -2.10 20.32 -19.19
N ASP A 444 -0.85 20.66 -19.49
CA ASP A 444 -0.03 21.61 -18.73
C ASP A 444 -0.57 23.04 -18.81
N SER A 445 -0.88 23.51 -20.00
CA SER A 445 -1.44 24.85 -20.22
C SER A 445 -2.79 25.00 -19.53
N LEU A 446 -3.64 23.97 -19.59
CA LEU A 446 -4.92 23.95 -18.89
C LEU A 446 -4.73 24.01 -17.39
N ALA A 447 -3.86 23.17 -16.81
CA ALA A 447 -3.60 23.14 -15.37
C ALA A 447 -3.02 24.46 -14.86
N ALA A 448 -2.08 25.06 -15.61
CA ALA A 448 -1.51 26.35 -15.27
C ALA A 448 -2.59 27.45 -15.30
N TRP A 449 -3.41 27.49 -16.35
CA TRP A 449 -4.50 28.47 -16.49
C TRP A 449 -5.53 28.36 -15.36
N ILE A 450 -5.88 27.13 -14.92
CA ILE A 450 -6.77 26.93 -13.78
C ILE A 450 -6.11 27.43 -12.49
N ALA A 451 -4.84 27.05 -12.24
CA ALA A 451 -4.13 27.40 -11.02
C ALA A 451 -3.91 28.90 -10.85
N GLU A 452 -3.73 29.66 -11.94
CA GLU A 452 -3.62 31.12 -11.92
C GLU A 452 -4.91 31.79 -11.46
N ARG A 453 -6.07 31.23 -11.79
CA ARG A 453 -7.39 31.81 -11.49
C ARG A 453 -7.93 31.37 -10.14
N TRP A 454 -7.59 30.20 -9.72
CA TRP A 454 -7.98 29.60 -8.43
C TRP A 454 -6.72 29.05 -7.73
N PRO A 455 -5.92 29.93 -7.13
CA PRO A 455 -4.74 29.48 -6.42
C PRO A 455 -5.16 28.55 -5.28
N LEU A 456 -4.41 27.44 -5.14
CA LEU A 456 -4.58 26.53 -4.02
C LEU A 456 -4.28 27.28 -2.72
N ALA A 457 -5.14 27.11 -1.71
CA ALA A 457 -4.82 27.57 -0.37
C ALA A 457 -3.47 26.97 0.06
N ALA A 458 -2.62 27.79 0.69
CA ALA A 458 -1.38 27.30 1.26
C ALA A 458 -1.69 26.12 2.19
N SER A 459 -1.10 24.95 1.93
CA SER A 459 -1.29 23.80 2.82
C SER A 459 -0.66 24.11 4.16
N VAL A 460 -1.44 23.97 5.19
CA VAL A 460 -0.92 23.76 6.53
C VAL A 460 -0.29 22.36 6.49
N GLN A 461 1.03 22.30 6.27
CA GLN A 461 1.93 21.15 6.31
C GLN A 461 1.63 19.98 5.33
N ASP A 462 2.49 19.86 4.30
CA ASP A 462 2.87 18.56 3.70
C ASP A 462 3.94 17.88 4.58
#